data_91278a0dd02111ca5ffe5dc0ce4280c8
#
_entry.id   91278a0dd02111ca5ffe5dc0ce4280c8
#
_cell.length_a   1.000
_cell.length_b   1.000
_cell.length_c   1.000
_cell.angle_alpha   90.00
_cell.angle_beta   90.00
_cell.angle_gamma   90.00
#
_symmetry.space_group_name_H-M   'P 1'
#
loop_
_entity.id
_entity.type
_entity.pdbx_description
1 polymer ?
#
loop_
_entity_poly.entity_id
_entity_poly.type
_entity_poly.pdbx_seq_one_letter_code
_entity_poly.pdbx_strand_id
1 'polypeptide(L)'
;QLMPLTGLIAVAMSRAVDRVAGTHSQIKWTNDLILNGRKLCGILTELSVEGETGELQYVVAGIGFNVSQREEDFDGEVSKIATSILRETGRLISRAELSAAMIEELDALYTALRSGETSGYLDEYRRRCVTIGREVQLLWQDTKEKVTALDVDEEFGLIVRRENGTVETVRTGEVSVRGLYGYVE
;
A
#
# COMPACT_ATOMS: atom_id res chain seq x y z
N GLN A 1 -3.62 12.38 11.18
CA GLN A 1 -3.79 11.79 9.83
C GLN A 1 -3.15 10.42 9.79
N LEU A 2 -3.87 9.39 9.24
CA LEU A 2 -3.38 8.00 9.18
C LEU A 2 -2.59 7.69 7.91
N MET A 3 -2.77 8.48 6.87
CA MET A 3 -2.21 8.20 5.55
C MET A 3 -0.68 8.09 5.55
N PRO A 4 0.08 8.99 6.21
CA PRO A 4 1.53 8.85 6.29
C PRO A 4 1.94 7.53 6.92
N LEU A 5 1.30 7.12 8.03
CA LEU A 5 1.64 5.86 8.70
C LEU A 5 1.36 4.64 7.82
N THR A 6 0.24 4.64 7.08
CA THR A 6 -0.10 3.56 6.13
C THR A 6 0.95 3.42 5.04
N GLY A 7 1.39 4.53 4.45
CA GLY A 7 2.43 4.53 3.42
C GLY A 7 3.80 4.08 3.95
N LEU A 8 4.16 4.53 5.15
CA LEU A 8 5.40 4.12 5.83
C LEU A 8 5.41 2.61 6.12
N ILE A 9 4.27 2.07 6.61
CA ILE A 9 4.09 0.63 6.84
C ILE A 9 4.18 -0.14 5.52
N ALA A 10 3.63 0.39 4.41
CA ALA A 10 3.72 -0.27 3.10
C ALA A 10 5.18 -0.46 2.66
N VAL A 11 6.05 0.54 2.90
CA VAL A 11 7.49 0.41 2.63
C VAL A 11 8.14 -0.63 3.53
N ALA A 12 7.87 -0.60 4.84
CA ALA A 12 8.40 -1.57 5.79
C ALA A 12 8.00 -3.02 5.39
N MET A 13 6.74 -3.23 5.03
CA MET A 13 6.24 -4.53 4.58
C MET A 13 6.82 -4.96 3.24
N SER A 14 7.07 -4.02 2.32
CA SER A 14 7.80 -4.31 1.06
C SER A 14 9.20 -4.83 1.33
N ARG A 15 9.95 -4.18 2.23
CA ARG A 15 11.29 -4.62 2.63
C ARG A 15 11.28 -6.02 3.24
N ALA A 16 10.32 -6.27 4.15
CA ALA A 16 10.18 -7.56 4.81
C ALA A 16 9.96 -8.72 3.81
N VAL A 17 8.98 -8.56 2.90
CA VAL A 17 8.66 -9.61 1.93
C VAL A 17 9.77 -9.78 0.91
N ASP A 18 10.39 -8.70 0.44
CA ASP A 18 11.47 -8.77 -0.54
C ASP A 18 12.69 -9.50 0.02
N ARG A 19 13.01 -9.26 1.31
CA ARG A 19 14.11 -9.94 2.00
C ARG A 19 13.88 -11.44 2.13
N VAL A 20 12.68 -11.86 2.54
CA VAL A 20 12.37 -13.27 2.82
C VAL A 20 12.08 -14.05 1.53
N ALA A 21 11.34 -13.46 0.60
CA ALA A 21 10.94 -14.13 -0.62
C ALA A 21 11.93 -13.92 -1.79
N GLY A 22 12.87 -12.98 -1.69
CA GLY A 22 13.78 -12.62 -2.78
C GLY A 22 13.05 -11.96 -3.96
N THR A 23 12.05 -11.11 -3.65
CA THR A 23 11.19 -10.44 -4.62
C THR A 23 11.52 -8.94 -4.71
N HIS A 24 10.81 -8.24 -5.59
CA HIS A 24 10.78 -6.78 -5.67
C HIS A 24 9.33 -6.34 -5.74
N SER A 25 8.70 -6.29 -4.56
CA SER A 25 7.32 -5.84 -4.44
C SER A 25 7.18 -4.35 -4.76
N GLN A 26 6.05 -3.99 -5.34
CA GLN A 26 5.67 -2.64 -5.68
C GLN A 26 4.50 -2.21 -4.79
N ILE A 27 4.21 -0.92 -4.77
CA ILE A 27 3.11 -0.37 -3.97
C ILE A 27 2.07 0.24 -4.91
N LYS A 28 0.83 -0.18 -4.79
CA LYS A 28 -0.29 0.55 -5.36
C LYS A 28 -0.83 1.50 -4.30
N TRP A 29 -0.89 2.77 -4.63
CA TRP A 29 -1.37 3.81 -3.73
C TRP A 29 -2.77 3.48 -3.18
N THR A 30 -2.97 3.44 -1.86
CA THR A 30 -2.04 3.89 -0.79
C THR A 30 -1.36 2.70 -0.10
N ASN A 31 -2.01 1.56 -0.03
CA ASN A 31 -1.89 0.56 1.02
C ASN A 31 -1.80 -0.89 0.50
N ASP A 32 -1.70 -1.09 -0.81
CA ASP A 32 -1.62 -2.43 -1.37
C ASP A 32 -0.22 -2.74 -1.89
N LEU A 33 0.35 -3.87 -1.48
CA LEU A 33 1.56 -4.39 -2.10
C LEU A 33 1.20 -5.23 -3.31
N ILE A 34 1.97 -5.00 -4.37
CA ILE A 34 1.79 -5.61 -5.68
C ILE A 34 3.01 -6.46 -6.02
N LEU A 35 2.76 -7.62 -6.58
CA LEU A 35 3.79 -8.46 -7.17
C LEU A 35 3.29 -8.94 -8.53
N ASN A 36 4.09 -8.70 -9.59
CA ASN A 36 3.74 -8.99 -10.98
C ASN A 36 2.33 -8.50 -11.39
N GLY A 37 2.00 -7.25 -11.01
CA GLY A 37 0.74 -6.60 -11.37
C GLY A 37 -0.48 -7.03 -10.55
N ARG A 38 -0.34 -7.94 -9.58
CA ARG A 38 -1.43 -8.47 -8.75
C ARG A 38 -1.22 -8.18 -7.27
N LYS A 39 -2.33 -8.03 -6.53
CA LYS A 39 -2.32 -7.75 -5.10
C LYS A 39 -1.76 -8.92 -4.29
N LEU A 40 -0.67 -8.66 -3.61
CA LEU A 40 0.01 -9.58 -2.69
C LEU A 40 -0.41 -9.37 -1.23
N CYS A 41 -0.55 -8.10 -0.83
CA CYS A 41 -0.85 -7.72 0.55
C CYS A 41 -1.75 -6.48 0.57
N GLY A 42 -2.62 -6.42 1.56
CA GLY A 42 -3.38 -5.22 1.91
C GLY A 42 -3.03 -4.77 3.32
N ILE A 43 -2.98 -3.46 3.53
CA ILE A 43 -2.70 -2.83 4.83
C ILE A 43 -3.89 -1.96 5.19
N LEU A 44 -4.40 -2.12 6.40
CA LEU A 44 -5.45 -1.29 6.96
C LEU A 44 -4.94 -0.66 8.24
N THR A 45 -5.05 0.66 8.36
CA THR A 45 -4.73 1.37 9.60
C THR A 45 -5.98 2.01 10.16
N GLU A 46 -6.21 1.78 11.43
CA GLU A 46 -7.33 2.32 12.20
C GLU A 46 -6.79 3.05 13.42
N LEU A 47 -7.39 4.20 13.76
CA LEU A 47 -7.01 4.94 14.97
C LEU A 47 -8.15 4.97 15.97
N SER A 48 -7.78 4.99 17.24
CA SER A 48 -8.67 5.32 18.35
C SER A 48 -8.28 6.67 18.91
N VAL A 49 -9.28 7.54 19.05
CA VAL A 49 -9.14 8.84 19.68
C VAL A 49 -10.04 8.90 20.92
N GLU A 50 -9.61 9.62 21.93
CA GLU A 50 -10.45 9.90 23.09
C GLU A 50 -11.57 10.87 22.70
N GLY A 51 -12.80 10.53 23.08
CA GLY A 51 -13.99 11.25 22.63
C GLY A 51 -14.09 12.70 23.12
N GLU A 52 -13.52 13.02 24.29
CA GLU A 52 -13.60 14.35 24.90
C GLU A 52 -12.43 15.25 24.48
N THR A 53 -11.22 14.72 24.40
CA THR A 53 -10.01 15.50 24.13
C THR A 53 -9.58 15.45 22.67
N GLY A 54 -10.02 14.43 21.90
CA GLY A 54 -9.53 14.15 20.55
C GLY A 54 -8.10 13.64 20.49
N GLU A 55 -7.51 13.28 21.65
CA GLU A 55 -6.15 12.76 21.73
C GLU A 55 -6.06 11.35 21.15
N LEU A 56 -5.00 11.10 20.38
CA LEU A 56 -4.72 9.78 19.83
C LEU A 56 -4.36 8.81 20.95
N GLN A 57 -5.14 7.76 21.13
CA GLN A 57 -4.89 6.72 22.12
C GLN A 57 -3.98 5.62 21.56
N TYR A 58 -4.32 5.06 20.40
CA TYR A 58 -3.53 4.06 19.72
C TYR A 58 -3.89 3.97 18.24
N VAL A 59 -3.02 3.32 17.49
CA VAL A 59 -3.25 2.94 16.09
C VAL A 59 -3.11 1.43 15.98
N VAL A 60 -4.02 0.81 15.24
CA VAL A 60 -3.95 -0.60 14.87
C VAL A 60 -3.63 -0.71 13.38
N ALA A 61 -2.62 -1.49 13.06
CA ALA A 61 -2.28 -1.82 11.67
C ALA A 61 -2.60 -3.28 11.38
N GLY A 62 -3.63 -3.53 10.59
CA GLY A 62 -3.95 -4.85 10.05
C GLY A 62 -3.15 -5.08 8.76
N ILE A 63 -2.37 -6.17 8.70
CA ILE A 63 -1.51 -6.48 7.57
C ILE A 63 -1.83 -7.89 7.07
N GLY A 64 -2.35 -8.00 5.85
CA GLY A 64 -2.78 -9.25 5.26
C GLY A 64 -1.93 -9.68 4.07
N PHE A 65 -0.96 -10.59 4.27
CA PHE A 65 -0.18 -11.19 3.19
C PHE A 65 -0.81 -12.48 2.66
N ASN A 66 -0.87 -12.61 1.34
CA ASN A 66 -1.11 -13.88 0.67
C ASN A 66 0.23 -14.63 0.52
N VAL A 67 0.46 -15.65 1.32
CA VAL A 67 1.76 -16.35 1.38
C VAL A 67 1.74 -17.62 0.55
N SER A 68 0.87 -18.57 0.91
CA SER A 68 0.86 -19.94 0.38
C SER A 68 -0.41 -20.30 -0.40
N GLN A 69 -1.26 -19.31 -0.65
CA GLN A 69 -2.48 -19.51 -1.43
C GLN A 69 -2.15 -19.95 -2.85
N ARG A 70 -2.91 -20.93 -3.36
CA ARG A 70 -2.86 -21.39 -4.74
C ARG A 70 -3.95 -20.69 -5.55
N GLU A 71 -4.02 -20.97 -6.83
CA GLU A 71 -5.04 -20.36 -7.70
C GLU A 71 -6.46 -20.70 -7.26
N GLU A 72 -6.69 -21.94 -6.88
CA GLU A 72 -7.97 -22.46 -6.38
C GLU A 72 -8.42 -21.84 -5.05
N ASP A 73 -7.53 -21.22 -4.30
CA ASP A 73 -7.85 -20.55 -3.02
C ASP A 73 -8.41 -19.13 -3.21
N PHE A 74 -8.44 -18.63 -4.45
CA PHE A 74 -8.98 -17.32 -4.78
C PHE A 74 -10.27 -17.45 -5.58
N ASP A 75 -11.39 -17.00 -5.03
CA ASP A 75 -12.70 -17.09 -5.66
C ASP A 75 -13.09 -15.87 -6.50
N GLY A 76 -13.87 -16.08 -7.55
CA GLY A 76 -14.54 -15.05 -8.33
C GLY A 76 -13.62 -13.94 -8.86
N GLU A 77 -13.99 -12.69 -8.65
CA GLU A 77 -13.21 -11.54 -9.12
C GLU A 77 -11.86 -11.40 -8.41
N VAL A 78 -11.72 -11.93 -7.19
CA VAL A 78 -10.46 -11.87 -6.43
C VAL A 78 -9.37 -12.66 -7.13
N SER A 79 -9.69 -13.78 -7.78
CA SER A 79 -8.72 -14.61 -8.52
C SER A 79 -8.01 -13.86 -9.65
N LYS A 80 -8.64 -12.82 -10.20
CA LYS A 80 -8.10 -12.00 -11.28
C LYS A 80 -7.09 -10.96 -10.79
N ILE A 81 -7.26 -10.49 -9.55
CA ILE A 81 -6.53 -9.34 -9.02
C ILE A 81 -5.55 -9.68 -7.90
N ALA A 82 -5.71 -10.82 -7.25
CA ALA A 82 -4.85 -11.26 -6.14
C ALA A 82 -3.82 -12.31 -6.57
N THR A 83 -2.73 -12.34 -5.84
CA THR A 83 -1.69 -13.35 -5.95
C THR A 83 -1.10 -13.69 -4.59
N SER A 84 -0.19 -14.66 -4.54
CA SER A 84 0.56 -15.04 -3.35
C SER A 84 2.05 -15.16 -3.64
N ILE A 85 2.86 -15.20 -2.60
CA ILE A 85 4.30 -15.44 -2.72
C ILE A 85 4.55 -16.77 -3.42
N LEU A 86 3.82 -17.83 -3.03
CA LEU A 86 3.94 -19.15 -3.64
C LEU A 86 3.67 -19.11 -5.16
N ARG A 87 2.60 -18.43 -5.58
CA ARG A 87 2.24 -18.34 -7.01
C ARG A 87 3.29 -17.62 -7.83
N GLU A 88 3.84 -16.54 -7.31
CA GLU A 88 4.75 -15.69 -8.08
C GLU A 88 6.20 -16.19 -8.06
N THR A 89 6.61 -16.90 -7.01
CA THR A 89 8.00 -17.35 -6.85
C THR A 89 8.18 -18.86 -7.01
N GLY A 90 7.09 -19.63 -6.96
CA GLY A 90 7.14 -21.10 -6.88
C GLY A 90 7.70 -21.63 -5.55
N ARG A 91 7.98 -20.77 -4.58
CA ARG A 91 8.61 -21.12 -3.32
C ARG A 91 7.65 -21.02 -2.15
N LEU A 92 7.60 -22.05 -1.33
CA LEU A 92 6.90 -22.01 -0.05
C LEU A 92 7.85 -21.39 0.99
N ILE A 93 7.50 -20.20 1.47
CA ILE A 93 8.24 -19.54 2.54
C ILE A 93 7.61 -19.79 3.91
N SER A 94 8.39 -19.66 4.96
CA SER A 94 7.90 -19.77 6.34
C SER A 94 7.11 -18.51 6.72
N ARG A 95 5.87 -18.69 7.16
CA ARG A 95 5.07 -17.57 7.71
C ARG A 95 5.72 -16.98 8.96
N ALA A 96 6.35 -17.81 9.79
CA ALA A 96 7.06 -17.36 10.98
C ALA A 96 8.26 -16.46 10.63
N GLU A 97 9.02 -16.85 9.60
CA GLU A 97 10.16 -16.05 9.10
C GLU A 97 9.69 -14.73 8.52
N LEU A 98 8.61 -14.74 7.72
CA LEU A 98 8.03 -13.50 7.22
C LEU A 98 7.53 -12.61 8.37
N SER A 99 6.84 -13.18 9.37
CA SER A 99 6.35 -12.41 10.52
C SER A 99 7.49 -11.80 11.33
N ALA A 100 8.59 -12.52 11.54
CA ALA A 100 9.77 -11.99 12.19
C ALA A 100 10.37 -10.81 11.41
N ALA A 101 10.51 -10.95 10.09
CA ALA A 101 10.98 -9.87 9.22
C ALA A 101 10.06 -8.65 9.25
N MET A 102 8.74 -8.85 9.28
CA MET A 102 7.76 -7.75 9.41
C MET A 102 7.93 -7.00 10.73
N ILE A 103 8.12 -7.71 11.84
CA ILE A 103 8.32 -7.08 13.16
C ILE A 103 9.62 -6.27 13.17
N GLU A 104 10.71 -6.82 12.64
CA GLU A 104 11.99 -6.09 12.55
C GLU A 104 11.88 -4.81 11.73
N GLU A 105 11.18 -4.84 10.59
CA GLU A 105 10.96 -3.65 9.77
C GLU A 105 10.02 -2.63 10.45
N LEU A 106 9.04 -3.09 11.24
CA LEU A 106 8.18 -2.21 12.04
C LEU A 106 8.96 -1.57 13.19
N ASP A 107 9.86 -2.28 13.85
CA ASP A 107 10.75 -1.72 14.89
C ASP A 107 11.70 -0.66 14.31
N ALA A 108 12.25 -0.91 13.12
CA ALA A 108 13.07 0.07 12.41
C ALA A 108 12.25 1.31 12.02
N LEU A 109 11.03 1.13 11.52
CA LEU A 109 10.11 2.22 11.22
C LEU A 109 9.74 3.02 12.48
N TYR A 110 9.44 2.35 13.59
CA TYR A 110 9.13 2.99 14.86
C TYR A 110 10.29 3.85 15.36
N THR A 111 11.51 3.35 15.22
CA THR A 111 12.72 4.09 15.55
C THR A 111 12.87 5.34 14.68
N ALA A 112 12.66 5.22 13.37
CA ALA A 112 12.70 6.34 12.42
C ALA A 112 11.62 7.39 12.71
N LEU A 113 10.40 6.95 13.07
CA LEU A 113 9.31 7.85 13.49
C LEU A 113 9.68 8.64 14.74
N ARG A 114 10.30 8.01 15.73
CA ARG A 114 10.72 8.68 16.95
C ARG A 114 11.86 9.68 16.75
N SER A 115 12.75 9.44 15.80
CA SER A 115 13.85 10.36 15.47
C SER A 115 13.45 11.43 14.44
N GLY A 116 12.28 11.31 13.81
CA GLY A 116 11.84 12.18 12.72
C GLY A 116 12.53 11.90 11.38
N GLU A 117 13.22 10.77 11.25
CA GLU A 117 14.01 10.40 10.05
C GLU A 117 13.22 9.51 9.09
N THR A 118 12.09 9.98 8.60
CA THR A 118 11.19 9.22 7.71
C THR A 118 11.33 9.57 6.23
N SER A 119 12.15 10.53 5.86
CA SER A 119 12.29 10.97 4.46
C SER A 119 12.70 9.85 3.50
N GLY A 120 13.59 8.96 3.94
CA GLY A 120 14.01 7.81 3.15
C GLY A 120 12.87 6.81 2.84
N TYR A 121 11.86 6.73 3.70
CA TYR A 121 10.67 5.93 3.44
C TYR A 121 9.79 6.54 2.35
N LEU A 122 9.60 7.85 2.35
CA LEU A 122 8.83 8.53 1.31
C LEU A 122 9.50 8.39 -0.06
N ASP A 123 10.82 8.56 -0.13
CA ASP A 123 11.57 8.38 -1.37
C ASP A 123 11.48 6.94 -1.89
N GLU A 124 11.53 5.96 -0.99
CA GLU A 124 11.36 4.56 -1.37
C GLU A 124 9.93 4.25 -1.80
N TYR A 125 8.92 4.82 -1.11
CA TYR A 125 7.53 4.70 -1.50
C TYR A 125 7.32 5.19 -2.94
N ARG A 126 7.82 6.38 -3.27
CA ARG A 126 7.74 6.95 -4.64
C ARG A 126 8.35 6.03 -5.68
N ARG A 127 9.55 5.49 -5.40
CA ARG A 127 10.22 4.55 -6.31
C ARG A 127 9.45 3.26 -6.53
N ARG A 128 8.74 2.77 -5.51
CA ARG A 128 7.96 1.54 -5.57
C ARG A 128 6.54 1.74 -6.07
N CYS A 129 6.05 2.98 -6.08
CA CYS A 129 4.64 3.28 -6.34
C CYS A 129 4.30 3.12 -7.83
N VAL A 130 3.56 2.04 -8.16
CA VAL A 130 3.12 1.78 -9.54
C VAL A 130 2.02 2.73 -10.01
N THR A 131 1.39 3.46 -9.11
CA THR A 131 0.31 4.41 -9.44
C THR A 131 0.85 5.67 -10.09
N ILE A 132 2.05 6.12 -9.69
CA ILE A 132 2.68 7.35 -10.20
C ILE A 132 2.99 7.20 -11.69
N GLY A 133 2.70 8.26 -12.46
CA GLY A 133 2.91 8.33 -13.90
C GLY A 133 1.83 7.66 -14.74
N ARG A 134 0.76 7.11 -14.12
CA ARG A 134 -0.30 6.40 -14.83
C ARG A 134 -1.60 7.17 -14.86
N GLU A 135 -2.42 6.85 -15.88
CA GLU A 135 -3.84 7.20 -15.87
C GLU A 135 -4.60 6.24 -14.96
N VAL A 136 -5.39 6.78 -14.05
CA VAL A 136 -6.17 6.04 -13.07
C VAL A 136 -7.58 6.55 -12.99
N GLN A 137 -8.48 5.75 -12.43
CA GLN A 137 -9.84 6.18 -12.11
C GLN A 137 -9.93 6.53 -10.63
N LEU A 138 -10.33 7.75 -10.34
CA LEU A 138 -10.81 8.14 -9.02
C LEU A 138 -12.26 7.68 -8.89
N LEU A 139 -12.55 6.98 -7.81
CA LEU A 139 -13.90 6.51 -7.48
C LEU A 139 -14.37 7.26 -6.24
N TRP A 140 -15.37 8.12 -6.43
CA TRP A 140 -15.99 8.87 -5.35
C TRP A 140 -17.49 8.63 -5.40
N GLN A 141 -18.02 7.96 -4.38
CA GLN A 141 -19.42 7.52 -4.39
C GLN A 141 -19.75 6.79 -5.71
N ASP A 142 -20.69 7.30 -6.49
CA ASP A 142 -21.09 6.72 -7.78
C ASP A 142 -20.38 7.35 -9.00
N THR A 143 -19.46 8.28 -8.77
CA THR A 143 -18.72 8.93 -9.84
C THR A 143 -17.40 8.24 -10.12
N LYS A 144 -17.04 8.18 -11.41
CA LYS A 144 -15.74 7.69 -11.89
C LYS A 144 -15.12 8.80 -12.70
N GLU A 145 -13.94 9.23 -12.33
CA GLU A 145 -13.21 10.27 -13.02
C GLU A 145 -11.83 9.76 -13.43
N LYS A 146 -11.46 10.04 -14.68
CA LYS A 146 -10.16 9.70 -15.23
C LYS A 146 -9.17 10.83 -14.92
N VAL A 147 -8.03 10.49 -14.31
CA VAL A 147 -6.98 11.45 -13.97
C VAL A 147 -5.60 10.86 -14.20
N THR A 148 -4.58 11.72 -14.33
CA THR A 148 -3.18 11.28 -14.34
C THR A 148 -2.59 11.42 -12.94
N ALA A 149 -2.11 10.34 -12.34
CA ALA A 149 -1.35 10.38 -11.10
C ALA A 149 0.06 10.90 -11.39
N LEU A 150 0.45 12.00 -10.75
CA LEU A 150 1.74 12.66 -10.99
C LEU A 150 2.80 12.26 -9.98
N ASP A 151 2.45 12.28 -8.70
CA ASP A 151 3.38 12.01 -7.58
C ASP A 151 2.59 11.76 -6.30
N VAL A 152 3.28 11.58 -5.18
CA VAL A 152 2.72 11.65 -3.83
C VAL A 152 3.38 12.78 -3.04
N ASP A 153 2.59 13.49 -2.24
CA ASP A 153 3.08 14.55 -1.37
C ASP A 153 3.76 13.99 -0.10
N GLU A 154 4.25 14.88 0.77
CA GLU A 154 4.93 14.52 2.01
C GLU A 154 4.03 13.79 3.02
N GLU A 155 2.73 13.90 2.87
CA GLU A 155 1.72 13.22 3.67
C GLU A 155 1.14 11.98 2.96
N PHE A 156 1.80 11.48 1.90
CA PHE A 156 1.38 10.35 1.06
C PHE A 156 0.06 10.57 0.32
N GLY A 157 -0.42 11.80 0.20
CA GLY A 157 -1.54 12.17 -0.67
C GLY A 157 -1.15 12.04 -2.14
N LEU A 158 -2.05 11.50 -2.97
CA LEU A 158 -1.81 11.34 -4.40
C LEU A 158 -2.03 12.67 -5.12
N ILE A 159 -0.99 13.20 -5.74
CA ILE A 159 -1.06 14.38 -6.59
C ILE A 159 -1.56 13.94 -7.96
N VAL A 160 -2.68 14.47 -8.38
CA VAL A 160 -3.32 14.12 -9.67
C VAL A 160 -3.53 15.34 -10.54
N ARG A 161 -3.53 15.10 -11.86
CA ARG A 161 -3.95 16.09 -12.87
C ARG A 161 -5.24 15.61 -13.52
N ARG A 162 -6.27 16.44 -13.44
CA ARG A 162 -7.57 16.24 -14.08
C ARG A 162 -7.51 16.53 -15.58
N GLU A 163 -8.49 16.11 -16.35
CA GLU A 163 -8.57 16.36 -17.81
C GLU A 163 -8.60 17.86 -18.15
N ASN A 164 -9.16 18.70 -17.27
CA ASN A 164 -9.17 20.15 -17.42
C ASN A 164 -7.83 20.84 -17.10
N GLY A 165 -6.78 20.05 -16.77
CA GLY A 165 -5.44 20.54 -16.42
C GLY A 165 -5.26 20.90 -14.94
N THR A 166 -6.31 20.90 -14.12
CA THR A 166 -6.19 21.18 -12.68
C THR A 166 -5.36 20.12 -11.98
N VAL A 167 -4.43 20.58 -11.14
CA VAL A 167 -3.61 19.71 -10.29
C VAL A 167 -4.10 19.84 -8.84
N GLU A 168 -4.35 18.72 -8.19
CA GLU A 168 -4.79 18.67 -6.79
C GLU A 168 -4.25 17.43 -6.09
N THR A 169 -4.36 17.40 -4.76
CA THR A 169 -4.00 16.24 -3.94
C THR A 169 -5.25 15.52 -3.46
N VAL A 170 -5.36 14.24 -3.77
CA VAL A 170 -6.41 13.35 -3.24
C VAL A 170 -5.88 12.53 -2.08
N ARG A 171 -6.75 12.22 -1.09
CA ARG A 171 -6.39 11.54 0.14
C ARG A 171 -7.28 10.31 0.36
N THR A 172 -6.76 9.31 1.07
CA THR A 172 -7.53 8.12 1.48
C THR A 172 -8.73 8.51 2.34
N GLY A 173 -9.81 7.74 2.21
CA GLY A 173 -11.09 8.02 2.85
C GLY A 173 -12.04 8.86 2.01
N GLU A 174 -11.53 9.55 0.98
CA GLU A 174 -12.32 10.34 0.06
C GLU A 174 -12.55 9.61 -1.27
N VAL A 175 -11.50 8.95 -1.79
CA VAL A 175 -11.51 8.30 -3.10
C VAL A 175 -10.80 6.95 -3.08
N SER A 176 -11.21 6.08 -3.99
CA SER A 176 -10.51 4.84 -4.32
C SER A 176 -9.86 4.97 -5.69
N VAL A 177 -8.64 4.50 -5.83
CA VAL A 177 -7.89 4.53 -7.10
C VAL A 177 -7.86 3.13 -7.70
N ARG A 178 -8.23 3.03 -8.96
CA ARG A 178 -8.15 1.78 -9.73
C ARG A 178 -7.48 2.04 -11.06
N GLY A 179 -6.71 1.07 -11.55
CA GLY A 179 -6.24 1.07 -12.93
C GLY A 179 -7.42 1.08 -13.92
N LEU A 180 -7.21 1.60 -15.13
CA LEU A 180 -8.28 1.73 -16.12
C LEU A 180 -8.79 0.38 -16.63
N TYR A 181 -7.90 -0.62 -16.72
CA TYR A 181 -8.17 -1.92 -17.29
C TYR A 181 -8.01 -3.08 -16.32
N GLY A 182 -7.79 -2.80 -15.05
CA GLY A 182 -7.60 -3.84 -14.06
C GLY A 182 -7.10 -3.33 -12.73
N TYR A 183 -6.44 -4.19 -11.98
CA TYR A 183 -5.91 -3.82 -10.67
C TYR A 183 -4.63 -2.99 -10.81
N VAL A 184 -3.72 -3.44 -11.64
CA VAL A 184 -2.52 -2.71 -12.14
C VAL A 184 -2.20 -3.26 -13.53
N GLU A 185 -1.96 -2.39 -14.50
CA GLU A 185 -1.42 -2.74 -15.81
C GLU A 185 0.05 -2.36 -15.91
#